data_4fbbff73b6787d50c0810e58ae07899e
#
_entry.id   4fbbff73b6787d50c0810e58ae07899e
#
_cell.length_a   1.000
_cell.length_b   1.000
_cell.length_c   1.000
_cell.angle_alpha   90.00
_cell.angle_beta   90.00
_cell.angle_gamma   90.00
#
_symmetry.space_group_name_H-M   'P 1'
#
loop_
_entity.id
_entity.type
_entity.pdbx_description
1 polymer ?
#
loop_
_entity_poly.entity_id
_entity_poly.type
_entity_poly.pdbx_seq_one_letter_code
_entity_poly.pdbx_strand_id
1 'polypeptide(L)'
;MTGHRQDGPAARRRVARGRPAAFFDVDGTLTRMTTMFDFLAFHLAARGRPEDYDRLRGRMNALAAAGADRVRTCREYYLGYAGEAESELSAQGERWFGARHREGGMFRPAALAAFRAHAAAGHLTVLVSGSFPACLDPLARFLGADAVLCSRPEIRGGRHTGAIATPMIGEAKAAAIRDLSTRRSIALDGSYAYGDHISDVAMMNTVATPMVVGADPELLDYAISRGWRQLREDPRPDGPRQVAGGRRPPEGKRP
;
A
#
# COMPACT_ATOMS: atom_id res chain seq x y z
N MET A 1 59.83 -31.47 -27.74
CA MET A 1 59.39 -31.07 -26.39
C MET A 1 58.38 -29.92 -26.57
N THR A 2 57.10 -30.30 -26.66
CA THR A 2 55.96 -29.39 -26.88
C THR A 2 55.23 -29.23 -25.55
N GLY A 3 55.40 -28.05 -24.95
CA GLY A 3 54.71 -27.69 -23.67
C GLY A 3 53.26 -27.33 -23.91
N HIS A 4 52.35 -28.14 -23.42
CA HIS A 4 50.93 -27.85 -23.33
C HIS A 4 50.70 -26.84 -22.18
N ARG A 5 50.33 -25.62 -22.50
CA ARG A 5 49.72 -24.70 -21.53
C ARG A 5 48.28 -25.11 -21.32
N GLN A 6 47.95 -25.56 -20.14
CA GLN A 6 46.57 -25.74 -19.68
C GLN A 6 46.00 -24.36 -19.32
N ASP A 7 45.07 -23.91 -20.12
CA ASP A 7 44.21 -22.76 -19.77
C ASP A 7 43.27 -23.20 -18.63
N GLY A 8 43.51 -22.67 -17.44
CA GLY A 8 42.62 -22.83 -16.29
C GLY A 8 41.25 -22.19 -16.52
N PRO A 9 40.17 -22.73 -15.95
CA PRO A 9 38.85 -22.19 -16.16
C PRO A 9 38.75 -20.75 -15.61
N ALA A 10 38.43 -19.80 -16.49
CA ALA A 10 38.14 -18.42 -16.14
C ALA A 10 37.04 -18.41 -15.07
N ALA A 11 37.36 -17.98 -13.86
CA ALA A 11 36.40 -17.73 -12.80
C ALA A 11 35.37 -16.75 -13.31
N ARG A 12 34.17 -17.25 -13.61
CA ARG A 12 33.00 -16.41 -13.94
C ARG A 12 32.81 -15.46 -12.78
N ARG A 13 33.14 -14.21 -12.95
CA ARG A 13 32.84 -13.10 -12.03
C ARG A 13 31.35 -13.21 -11.73
N ARG A 14 31.00 -13.61 -10.52
CA ARG A 14 29.64 -13.53 -10.00
C ARG A 14 29.28 -12.05 -9.99
N VAL A 15 28.55 -11.60 -11.00
CA VAL A 15 27.90 -10.27 -10.93
C VAL A 15 27.08 -10.32 -9.64
N ALA A 16 27.41 -9.43 -8.71
CA ALA A 16 26.66 -9.32 -7.47
C ALA A 16 25.19 -9.06 -7.86
N ARG A 17 24.34 -10.07 -7.69
CA ARG A 17 22.90 -9.89 -7.90
C ARG A 17 22.46 -8.85 -6.89
N GLY A 18 21.76 -7.80 -7.38
CA GLY A 18 21.20 -6.77 -6.51
C GLY A 18 20.31 -7.38 -5.42
N ARG A 19 20.04 -6.64 -4.36
CA ARG A 19 19.17 -7.06 -3.27
C ARG A 19 17.71 -7.14 -3.74
N PRO A 20 16.95 -8.22 -3.50
CA PRO A 20 15.53 -8.26 -3.80
C PRO A 20 14.74 -7.24 -2.98
N ALA A 21 13.58 -6.83 -3.51
CA ALA A 21 12.64 -5.97 -2.80
C ALA A 21 11.22 -6.54 -2.83
N ALA A 22 10.39 -6.10 -1.91
CA ALA A 22 8.95 -6.32 -1.91
C ALA A 22 8.24 -4.96 -1.93
N PHE A 23 7.53 -4.71 -3.00
CA PHE A 23 6.77 -3.49 -3.25
C PHE A 23 5.32 -3.71 -2.87
N PHE A 24 4.80 -2.90 -1.98
CA PHE A 24 3.43 -3.02 -1.49
C PHE A 24 2.63 -1.78 -1.85
N ASP A 25 1.53 -1.96 -2.60
CA ASP A 25 0.47 -0.96 -2.53
C ASP A 25 -0.08 -0.88 -1.10
N VAL A 26 -0.69 0.25 -0.75
CA VAL A 26 -1.14 0.49 0.63
C VAL A 26 -2.65 0.34 0.76
N ASP A 27 -3.40 1.14 -0.01
CA ASP A 27 -4.85 1.29 0.14
C ASP A 27 -5.61 0.10 -0.46
N GLY A 28 -6.19 -0.76 0.38
CA GLY A 28 -6.80 -2.01 -0.05
C GLY A 28 -5.85 -3.20 -0.06
N THR A 29 -4.53 -2.96 -0.09
CA THR A 29 -3.49 -4.00 -0.09
C THR A 29 -2.90 -4.25 1.30
N LEU A 30 -2.14 -3.32 1.86
CA LEU A 30 -1.64 -3.42 3.25
C LEU A 30 -2.70 -3.05 4.26
N THR A 31 -3.52 -2.04 3.94
CA THR A 31 -4.61 -1.57 4.78
C THR A 31 -5.95 -2.05 4.25
N ARG A 32 -6.92 -2.23 5.15
CA ARG A 32 -8.31 -2.54 4.79
C ARG A 32 -9.07 -1.31 4.32
N MET A 33 -8.62 -0.14 4.73
CA MET A 33 -9.22 1.16 4.39
C MET A 33 -8.45 1.84 3.26
N THR A 34 -9.07 2.83 2.63
CA THR A 34 -8.41 3.79 1.76
C THR A 34 -7.87 4.93 2.64
N THR A 35 -6.57 4.90 2.94
CA THR A 35 -5.91 5.83 3.88
C THR A 35 -6.13 7.28 3.50
N MET A 36 -6.09 7.60 2.20
CA MET A 36 -6.36 8.94 1.68
C MET A 36 -7.70 9.49 2.16
N PHE A 37 -8.78 8.73 1.97
CA PHE A 37 -10.13 9.22 2.28
C PHE A 37 -10.40 9.24 3.78
N ASP A 38 -9.91 8.26 4.50
CA ASP A 38 -10.04 8.23 5.95
C ASP A 38 -9.27 9.39 6.61
N PHE A 39 -8.06 9.68 6.13
CA PHE A 39 -7.30 10.85 6.59
C PHE A 39 -7.98 12.18 6.24
N LEU A 40 -8.54 12.30 5.01
CA LEU A 40 -9.27 13.51 4.63
C LEU A 40 -10.48 13.76 5.54
N ALA A 41 -11.25 12.73 5.84
CA ALA A 41 -12.37 12.83 6.78
C ALA A 41 -11.90 13.28 8.18
N PHE A 42 -10.83 12.67 8.68
CA PHE A 42 -10.22 13.04 9.95
C PHE A 42 -9.72 14.50 9.95
N HIS A 43 -9.03 14.91 8.90
CA HIS A 43 -8.51 16.27 8.74
C HIS A 43 -9.65 17.32 8.73
N LEU A 44 -10.66 17.11 7.90
CA LEU A 44 -11.77 18.05 7.77
C LEU A 44 -12.61 18.12 9.06
N ALA A 45 -12.82 16.99 9.74
CA ALA A 45 -13.50 16.98 11.04
C ALA A 45 -12.70 17.77 12.10
N ALA A 46 -11.38 17.62 12.14
CA ALA A 46 -10.50 18.37 13.05
C ALA A 46 -10.50 19.89 12.75
N ARG A 47 -10.90 20.30 11.55
CA ARG A 47 -11.08 21.69 11.12
C ARG A 47 -12.49 22.23 11.37
N GLY A 48 -13.40 21.42 11.91
CA GLY A 48 -14.82 21.79 12.06
C GLY A 48 -15.57 21.88 10.72
N ARG A 49 -15.10 21.18 9.68
CA ARG A 49 -15.64 21.21 8.32
C ARG A 49 -15.96 19.80 7.78
N PRO A 50 -16.63 18.93 8.57
CA PRO A 50 -16.88 17.55 8.13
C PRO A 50 -17.72 17.47 6.84
N GLU A 51 -18.61 18.44 6.59
CA GLU A 51 -19.46 18.49 5.38
C GLU A 51 -18.65 18.72 4.10
N ASP A 52 -17.45 19.26 4.16
CA ASP A 52 -16.56 19.41 3.01
C ASP A 52 -16.08 18.08 2.47
N TYR A 53 -16.03 17.04 3.31
CA TYR A 53 -15.72 15.70 2.89
C TYR A 53 -16.73 15.16 1.88
N ASP A 54 -18.02 15.26 2.19
CA ASP A 54 -19.09 14.76 1.31
C ASP A 54 -19.15 15.56 0.01
N ARG A 55 -18.94 16.88 0.07
CA ARG A 55 -18.85 17.73 -1.12
C ARG A 55 -17.71 17.32 -2.04
N LEU A 56 -16.52 17.09 -1.49
CA LEU A 56 -15.35 16.69 -2.29
C LEU A 56 -15.53 15.28 -2.86
N ARG A 57 -16.02 14.34 -2.06
CA ARG A 57 -16.36 12.98 -2.50
C ARG A 57 -17.40 12.98 -3.62
N GLY A 58 -18.44 13.80 -3.48
CA GLY A 58 -19.47 13.97 -4.51
C GLY A 58 -18.89 14.46 -5.84
N ARG A 59 -17.99 15.46 -5.82
CA ARG A 59 -17.29 15.93 -7.03
C ARG A 59 -16.43 14.83 -7.67
N MET A 60 -15.67 14.10 -6.86
CA MET A 60 -14.84 13.00 -7.38
C MET A 60 -15.69 11.90 -8.01
N ASN A 61 -16.80 11.52 -7.37
CA ASN A 61 -17.73 10.52 -7.91
C ASN A 61 -18.36 10.99 -9.22
N ALA A 62 -18.76 12.27 -9.31
CA ALA A 62 -19.30 12.85 -10.53
C ALA A 62 -18.26 12.86 -11.67
N LEU A 63 -17.00 13.17 -11.39
CA LEU A 63 -15.91 13.07 -12.36
C LEU A 63 -15.73 11.64 -12.84
N ALA A 64 -15.70 10.66 -11.95
CA ALA A 64 -15.58 9.24 -12.31
C ALA A 64 -16.76 8.77 -13.16
N ALA A 65 -18.00 9.15 -12.79
CA ALA A 65 -19.19 8.82 -13.56
C ALA A 65 -19.20 9.47 -14.95
N ALA A 66 -18.54 10.63 -15.10
CA ALA A 66 -18.33 11.29 -16.40
C ALA A 66 -17.14 10.71 -17.19
N GLY A 67 -16.56 9.57 -16.76
CA GLY A 67 -15.47 8.90 -17.47
C GLY A 67 -14.08 9.49 -17.20
N ALA A 68 -13.92 10.33 -16.18
CA ALA A 68 -12.59 10.81 -15.80
C ALA A 68 -11.74 9.65 -15.25
N ASP A 69 -10.48 9.60 -15.68
CA ASP A 69 -9.52 8.62 -15.18
C ASP A 69 -9.13 8.85 -13.70
N ARG A 70 -8.45 7.87 -13.11
CA ARG A 70 -8.01 7.95 -11.70
C ARG A 70 -6.99 9.06 -11.45
N VAL A 71 -6.22 9.46 -12.44
CA VAL A 71 -5.25 10.57 -12.32
C VAL A 71 -5.99 11.89 -12.13
N ARG A 72 -7.04 12.13 -12.91
CA ARG A 72 -7.88 13.33 -12.81
C ARG A 72 -8.63 13.38 -11.49
N THR A 73 -9.27 12.29 -11.08
CA THR A 73 -9.97 12.21 -9.79
C THR A 73 -9.02 12.36 -8.60
N CYS A 74 -7.80 11.83 -8.70
CA CYS A 74 -6.76 12.01 -7.68
C CYS A 74 -6.31 13.47 -7.57
N ARG A 75 -6.20 14.21 -8.68
CA ARG A 75 -5.92 15.66 -8.63
C ARG A 75 -6.99 16.43 -7.90
N GLU A 76 -8.27 16.10 -8.11
CA GLU A 76 -9.39 16.71 -7.41
C GLU A 76 -9.29 16.50 -5.88
N TYR A 77 -8.83 15.31 -5.44
CA TYR A 77 -8.62 15.02 -4.04
C TYR A 77 -7.66 16.02 -3.36
N TYR A 78 -6.53 16.36 -4.02
CA TYR A 78 -5.52 17.23 -3.43
C TYR A 78 -5.95 18.69 -3.30
N LEU A 79 -6.98 19.13 -4.02
CA LEU A 79 -7.59 20.45 -3.82
C LEU A 79 -8.15 20.62 -2.40
N GLY A 80 -8.53 19.53 -1.74
CA GLY A 80 -8.98 19.55 -0.35
C GLY A 80 -7.96 20.05 0.66
N TYR A 81 -6.67 20.10 0.27
CA TYR A 81 -5.57 20.55 1.14
C TYR A 81 -4.99 21.91 0.73
N ALA A 82 -5.60 22.60 -0.24
CA ALA A 82 -5.09 23.89 -0.69
C ALA A 82 -5.03 24.90 0.47
N GLY A 83 -3.87 25.54 0.66
CA GLY A 83 -3.63 26.50 1.74
C GLY A 83 -3.21 25.87 3.08
N GLU A 84 -3.33 24.57 3.27
CA GLU A 84 -2.92 23.90 4.51
C GLU A 84 -1.40 23.88 4.66
N ALA A 85 -0.92 24.10 5.89
CA ALA A 85 0.51 24.03 6.18
C ALA A 85 0.99 22.56 6.17
N GLU A 86 2.11 22.29 5.50
CA GLU A 86 2.70 20.94 5.43
C GLU A 86 2.99 20.37 6.83
N SER A 87 3.56 21.17 7.72
CA SER A 87 3.87 20.76 9.09
C SER A 87 2.63 20.39 9.88
N GLU A 88 1.50 21.08 9.65
CA GLU A 88 0.25 20.77 10.33
C GLU A 88 -0.37 19.50 9.80
N LEU A 89 -0.38 19.28 8.48
CA LEU A 89 -0.84 18.02 7.89
C LEU A 89 0.00 16.84 8.35
N SER A 90 1.32 17.02 8.44
CA SER A 90 2.21 15.99 8.98
C SER A 90 1.86 15.64 10.43
N ALA A 91 1.68 16.66 11.30
CA ALA A 91 1.29 16.45 12.69
C ALA A 91 -0.11 15.81 12.83
N GLN A 92 -1.03 16.15 11.93
CA GLN A 92 -2.34 15.49 11.87
C GLN A 92 -2.24 14.04 11.43
N GLY A 93 -1.34 13.72 10.50
CA GLY A 93 -1.05 12.36 10.06
C GLY A 93 -0.63 11.46 11.24
N GLU A 94 0.24 11.96 12.12
CA GLU A 94 0.63 11.26 13.36
C GLU A 94 -0.57 10.98 14.26
N ARG A 95 -1.40 12.00 14.49
CA ARG A 95 -2.60 11.84 15.34
C ARG A 95 -3.61 10.87 14.73
N TRP A 96 -3.86 10.99 13.44
CA TRP A 96 -4.74 10.10 12.68
C TRP A 96 -4.28 8.65 12.76
N PHE A 97 -3.01 8.41 12.40
CA PHE A 97 -2.45 7.05 12.44
C PHE A 97 -2.51 6.46 13.85
N GLY A 98 -2.13 7.24 14.87
CA GLY A 98 -2.21 6.81 16.27
C GLY A 98 -3.62 6.47 16.72
N ALA A 99 -4.64 7.21 16.27
CA ALA A 99 -6.05 6.90 16.53
C ALA A 99 -6.46 5.58 15.87
N ARG A 100 -6.25 5.44 14.56
CA ARG A 100 -6.63 4.24 13.80
C ARG A 100 -5.88 2.98 14.25
N HIS A 101 -4.61 3.13 14.62
CA HIS A 101 -3.84 2.01 15.13
C HIS A 101 -4.37 1.49 16.48
N ARG A 102 -4.77 2.39 17.39
CA ARG A 102 -5.40 2.00 18.68
C ARG A 102 -6.78 1.36 18.51
N GLU A 103 -7.58 1.80 17.54
CA GLU A 103 -8.86 1.19 17.20
C GLU A 103 -8.68 -0.25 16.68
N GLY A 104 -7.52 -0.56 16.12
CA GLY A 104 -7.21 -1.86 15.54
C GLY A 104 -7.86 -2.10 14.16
N GLY A 105 -7.56 -3.23 13.56
CA GLY A 105 -8.17 -3.65 12.28
C GLY A 105 -7.70 -2.88 11.05
N MET A 106 -6.77 -1.94 11.18
CA MET A 106 -6.26 -1.13 10.06
C MET A 106 -5.61 -1.99 8.96
N PHE A 107 -4.82 -2.97 9.35
CA PHE A 107 -4.05 -3.78 8.42
C PHE A 107 -4.79 -5.05 8.00
N ARG A 108 -4.50 -5.51 6.78
CA ARG A 108 -4.83 -6.87 6.34
C ARG A 108 -3.81 -7.85 6.94
N PRO A 109 -4.22 -8.85 7.73
CA PRO A 109 -3.29 -9.72 8.45
C PRO A 109 -2.31 -10.46 7.53
N ALA A 110 -2.80 -11.01 6.42
CA ALA A 110 -1.96 -11.75 5.49
C ALA A 110 -0.92 -10.84 4.80
N ALA A 111 -1.31 -9.64 4.38
CA ALA A 111 -0.41 -8.68 3.75
C ALA A 111 0.64 -8.14 4.74
N LEU A 112 0.23 -7.87 5.99
CA LEU A 112 1.16 -7.47 7.06
C LEU A 112 2.15 -8.60 7.40
N ALA A 113 1.68 -9.86 7.42
CA ALA A 113 2.55 -11.01 7.63
C ALA A 113 3.56 -11.18 6.49
N ALA A 114 3.12 -11.02 5.24
CA ALA A 114 4.00 -11.04 4.07
C ALA A 114 5.05 -9.92 4.13
N PHE A 115 4.65 -8.68 4.49
CA PHE A 115 5.56 -7.56 4.67
C PHE A 115 6.66 -7.88 5.69
N ARG A 116 6.28 -8.41 6.86
CA ARG A 116 7.22 -8.79 7.92
C ARG A 116 8.13 -9.94 7.51
N ALA A 117 7.61 -10.92 6.76
CA ALA A 117 8.40 -12.04 6.24
C ALA A 117 9.47 -11.55 5.25
N HIS A 118 9.14 -10.60 4.37
CA HIS A 118 10.13 -9.98 3.48
C HIS A 118 11.20 -9.21 4.24
N ALA A 119 10.81 -8.42 5.23
CA ALA A 119 11.78 -7.71 6.09
C ALA A 119 12.72 -8.70 6.79
N ALA A 120 12.19 -9.78 7.38
CA ALA A 120 12.96 -10.83 8.05
C ALA A 120 13.88 -11.59 7.07
N ALA A 121 13.47 -11.78 5.82
CA ALA A 121 14.30 -12.37 4.76
C ALA A 121 15.39 -11.43 4.23
N GLY A 122 15.45 -10.21 4.72
CA GLY A 122 16.42 -9.20 4.29
C GLY A 122 16.08 -8.55 2.93
N HIS A 123 14.88 -8.68 2.42
CA HIS A 123 14.43 -7.92 1.25
C HIS A 123 14.23 -6.45 1.61
N LEU A 124 14.40 -5.54 0.66
CA LEU A 124 13.97 -4.16 0.83
C LEU A 124 12.43 -4.13 0.82
N THR A 125 11.84 -3.46 1.81
CA THR A 125 10.39 -3.28 1.89
C THR A 125 10.02 -1.86 1.45
N VAL A 126 9.15 -1.75 0.45
CA VAL A 126 8.83 -0.47 -0.20
C VAL A 126 7.32 -0.29 -0.26
N LEU A 127 6.83 0.83 0.27
CA LEU A 127 5.45 1.24 0.10
C LEU A 127 5.30 2.01 -1.22
N VAL A 128 4.26 1.70 -2.01
CA VAL A 128 4.00 2.33 -3.32
C VAL A 128 2.53 2.74 -3.39
N SER A 129 2.21 4.01 -3.18
CA SER A 129 0.81 4.43 -3.01
C SER A 129 0.50 5.77 -3.67
N GLY A 130 -0.74 5.89 -4.18
CA GLY A 130 -1.32 7.16 -4.61
C GLY A 130 -1.54 8.18 -3.48
N SER A 131 -1.43 7.75 -2.23
CA SER A 131 -1.48 8.60 -1.04
C SER A 131 -0.21 9.48 -0.94
N PHE A 132 -0.05 10.24 0.13
CA PHE A 132 1.00 11.25 0.28
C PHE A 132 1.66 11.20 1.69
N PRO A 133 2.76 11.92 1.93
CA PRO A 133 3.56 11.79 3.15
C PRO A 133 2.76 11.91 4.45
N ALA A 134 1.80 12.84 4.55
CA ALA A 134 1.03 12.99 5.79
C ALA A 134 0.31 11.69 6.22
N CYS A 135 -0.16 10.89 5.25
CA CYS A 135 -0.77 9.58 5.53
C CYS A 135 0.28 8.48 5.70
N LEU A 136 1.34 8.50 4.90
CA LEU A 136 2.22 7.35 4.73
C LEU A 136 3.44 7.34 5.64
N ASP A 137 3.95 8.51 6.02
CA ASP A 137 5.15 8.57 6.86
C ASP A 137 4.97 7.92 8.24
N PRO A 138 3.85 8.17 8.99
CA PRO A 138 3.63 7.46 10.25
C PRO A 138 3.46 5.94 10.06
N LEU A 139 2.79 5.52 8.99
CA LEU A 139 2.61 4.12 8.65
C LEU A 139 3.93 3.44 8.28
N ALA A 140 4.75 4.10 7.45
CA ALA A 140 6.06 3.60 7.04
C ALA A 140 7.01 3.45 8.24
N ARG A 141 7.03 4.42 9.16
CA ARG A 141 7.82 4.31 10.40
C ARG A 141 7.36 3.16 11.28
N PHE A 142 6.06 3.00 11.45
CA PHE A 142 5.50 1.88 12.23
C PHE A 142 5.88 0.52 11.65
N LEU A 143 5.85 0.39 10.32
CA LEU A 143 6.21 -0.84 9.61
C LEU A 143 7.72 -1.08 9.53
N GLY A 144 8.54 -0.04 9.68
CA GLY A 144 9.97 -0.09 9.39
C GLY A 144 10.26 -0.22 7.89
N ALA A 145 9.45 0.42 7.03
CA ALA A 145 9.64 0.37 5.58
C ALA A 145 10.94 1.07 5.14
N ASP A 146 11.69 0.44 4.24
CA ASP A 146 12.98 0.95 3.74
C ASP A 146 12.84 2.14 2.78
N ALA A 147 11.66 2.28 2.13
CA ALA A 147 11.35 3.38 1.24
C ALA A 147 9.83 3.58 1.06
N VAL A 148 9.46 4.79 0.65
CA VAL A 148 8.09 5.16 0.29
C VAL A 148 8.11 5.85 -1.08
N LEU A 149 7.41 5.28 -2.04
CA LEU A 149 7.10 5.84 -3.35
C LEU A 149 5.65 6.30 -3.33
N CYS A 150 5.42 7.60 -3.30
CA CYS A 150 4.08 8.14 -3.13
C CYS A 150 3.85 9.41 -3.94
N SER A 151 2.60 9.82 -4.02
CA SER A 151 2.24 11.12 -4.58
C SER A 151 2.90 12.24 -3.79
N ARG A 152 3.37 13.28 -4.51
CA ARG A 152 4.02 14.45 -3.93
C ARG A 152 3.23 15.70 -4.31
N PRO A 153 2.31 16.16 -3.44
CA PRO A 153 1.61 17.41 -3.63
C PRO A 153 2.60 18.58 -3.73
N GLU A 154 2.24 19.59 -4.52
CA GLU A 154 3.06 20.79 -4.62
C GLU A 154 2.95 21.63 -3.34
N ILE A 155 4.12 22.05 -2.83
CA ILE A 155 4.25 22.90 -1.65
C ILE A 155 4.97 24.18 -2.04
N ARG A 156 4.40 25.34 -1.68
CA ARG A 156 5.00 26.66 -1.85
C ARG A 156 4.91 27.42 -0.52
N GLY A 157 6.02 27.95 -0.07
CA GLY A 157 6.07 28.68 1.21
C GLY A 157 5.60 27.84 2.41
N GLY A 158 5.87 26.52 2.42
CA GLY A 158 5.46 25.59 3.47
C GLY A 158 3.96 25.25 3.48
N ARG A 159 3.21 25.61 2.42
CA ARG A 159 1.79 25.32 2.28
C ARG A 159 1.49 24.53 1.02
N HIS A 160 0.53 23.62 1.12
CA HIS A 160 0.01 22.89 -0.03
C HIS A 160 -0.71 23.85 -0.97
N THR A 161 -0.39 23.78 -2.28
CA THR A 161 -1.09 24.56 -3.30
C THR A 161 -2.43 23.93 -3.73
N GLY A 162 -2.64 22.66 -3.37
CA GLY A 162 -3.73 21.83 -3.90
C GLY A 162 -3.39 21.17 -5.23
N ALA A 163 -2.26 21.50 -5.84
CA ALA A 163 -1.81 20.87 -7.08
C ALA A 163 -0.94 19.65 -6.81
N ILE A 164 -0.94 18.74 -7.79
CA ILE A 164 -0.04 17.61 -7.87
C ILE A 164 0.36 17.36 -9.32
N ALA A 165 1.66 17.31 -9.59
CA ALA A 165 2.15 17.10 -10.94
C ALA A 165 1.86 15.69 -11.43
N THR A 166 2.31 14.69 -10.68
CA THR A 166 2.17 13.27 -11.04
C THR A 166 1.65 12.47 -9.85
N PRO A 167 0.37 12.09 -9.86
CA PRO A 167 -0.14 11.11 -8.91
C PRO A 167 0.55 9.76 -9.08
N MET A 168 0.85 9.07 -7.96
CA MET A 168 1.52 7.76 -7.95
C MET A 168 0.52 6.64 -8.25
N ILE A 169 0.03 6.59 -9.50
CA ILE A 169 -1.00 5.66 -9.99
C ILE A 169 -0.55 5.05 -11.31
N GLY A 170 -0.89 3.80 -11.55
CA GLY A 170 -0.63 3.11 -12.83
C GLY A 170 0.86 3.13 -13.21
N GLU A 171 1.16 3.60 -14.41
CA GLU A 171 2.53 3.67 -14.94
C GLU A 171 3.49 4.51 -14.09
N ALA A 172 3.00 5.49 -13.35
CA ALA A 172 3.84 6.27 -12.43
C ALA A 172 4.43 5.39 -11.32
N LYS A 173 3.68 4.40 -10.80
CA LYS A 173 4.18 3.41 -9.85
C LYS A 173 5.32 2.59 -10.47
N ALA A 174 5.11 2.07 -11.68
CA ALA A 174 6.11 1.28 -12.39
C ALA A 174 7.40 2.08 -12.68
N ALA A 175 7.26 3.32 -13.14
CA ALA A 175 8.40 4.21 -13.39
C ALA A 175 9.20 4.49 -12.11
N ALA A 176 8.51 4.77 -11.00
CA ALA A 176 9.15 5.03 -9.71
C ALA A 176 9.90 3.79 -9.17
N ILE A 177 9.36 2.58 -9.38
CA ILE A 177 10.03 1.32 -9.02
C ILE A 177 11.30 1.13 -9.84
N ARG A 178 11.24 1.32 -11.17
CA ARG A 178 12.43 1.17 -12.04
C ARG A 178 13.53 2.17 -11.65
N ASP A 179 13.18 3.42 -11.37
CA ASP A 179 14.09 4.45 -10.92
C ASP A 179 14.73 4.09 -9.55
N LEU A 180 13.92 3.69 -8.56
CA LEU A 180 14.43 3.24 -7.27
C LEU A 180 15.35 2.01 -7.43
N SER A 181 14.97 1.08 -8.30
CA SER A 181 15.73 -0.15 -8.54
C SER A 181 17.11 0.15 -9.13
N THR A 182 17.18 1.10 -10.04
CA THR A 182 18.46 1.57 -10.58
C THR A 182 19.33 2.23 -9.51
N ARG A 183 18.75 3.14 -8.72
CA ARG A 183 19.49 3.87 -7.67
C ARG A 183 19.97 3.01 -6.53
N ARG A 184 19.23 1.95 -6.17
CA ARG A 184 19.54 1.07 -5.03
C ARG A 184 20.01 -0.32 -5.43
N SER A 185 20.30 -0.55 -6.71
CA SER A 185 20.73 -1.86 -7.26
C SER A 185 19.79 -2.99 -6.82
N ILE A 186 18.46 -2.80 -7.01
CA ILE A 186 17.45 -3.80 -6.67
C ILE A 186 17.34 -4.82 -7.81
N ALA A 187 17.37 -6.12 -7.48
CA ALA A 187 17.15 -7.22 -8.41
C ALA A 187 15.65 -7.45 -8.61
N LEU A 188 15.05 -6.86 -9.64
CA LEU A 188 13.61 -7.00 -9.93
C LEU A 188 13.22 -8.44 -10.29
N ASP A 189 14.13 -9.23 -10.86
CA ASP A 189 13.98 -10.66 -11.17
C ASP A 189 13.90 -11.57 -9.93
N GLY A 190 14.25 -11.06 -8.76
CA GLY A 190 14.09 -11.70 -7.45
C GLY A 190 13.05 -11.01 -6.56
N SER A 191 12.34 -10.01 -7.08
CA SER A 191 11.47 -9.13 -6.28
C SER A 191 9.99 -9.49 -6.38
N TYR A 192 9.22 -8.90 -5.48
CA TYR A 192 7.78 -9.12 -5.30
C TYR A 192 7.02 -7.81 -5.39
N ALA A 193 5.77 -7.85 -5.88
CA ALA A 193 4.86 -6.70 -5.85
C ALA A 193 3.45 -7.16 -5.45
N TYR A 194 2.84 -6.42 -4.54
CA TYR A 194 1.52 -6.69 -3.97
C TYR A 194 0.57 -5.57 -4.35
N GLY A 195 -0.58 -5.90 -4.92
CA GLY A 195 -1.60 -4.94 -5.35
C GLY A 195 -3.00 -5.54 -5.29
N ASP A 196 -4.02 -4.69 -5.16
CA ASP A 196 -5.41 -5.10 -5.02
C ASP A 196 -6.34 -4.60 -6.14
N HIS A 197 -5.85 -3.78 -7.07
CA HIS A 197 -6.65 -3.15 -8.10
C HIS A 197 -5.97 -3.22 -9.48
N ILE A 198 -6.77 -3.23 -10.56
CA ILE A 198 -6.26 -3.31 -11.95
C ILE A 198 -5.22 -2.21 -12.26
N SER A 199 -5.31 -1.03 -11.65
CA SER A 199 -4.30 0.03 -11.82
C SER A 199 -2.91 -0.32 -11.28
N ASP A 200 -2.76 -1.40 -10.51
CA ASP A 200 -1.48 -1.87 -9.99
C ASP A 200 -0.74 -2.80 -10.93
N VAL A 201 -1.39 -3.25 -12.00
CA VAL A 201 -0.81 -4.16 -12.99
C VAL A 201 0.51 -3.64 -13.55
N ALA A 202 0.61 -2.34 -13.83
CA ALA A 202 1.86 -1.75 -14.31
C ALA A 202 3.01 -1.92 -13.31
N MET A 203 2.74 -1.68 -12.01
CA MET A 203 3.67 -1.92 -10.91
C MET A 203 4.02 -3.42 -10.81
N MET A 204 3.02 -4.27 -10.80
CA MET A 204 3.17 -5.73 -10.60
C MET A 204 3.94 -6.38 -11.75
N ASN A 205 3.83 -5.88 -12.96
CA ASN A 205 4.61 -6.32 -14.12
C ASN A 205 6.12 -5.94 -14.06
N THR A 206 6.55 -5.11 -13.11
CA THR A 206 7.97 -4.75 -12.99
C THR A 206 8.82 -5.85 -12.33
N VAL A 207 8.21 -6.82 -11.68
CA VAL A 207 8.86 -7.84 -10.85
C VAL A 207 8.57 -9.26 -11.34
N ALA A 208 9.38 -10.22 -10.91
CA ALA A 208 9.16 -11.62 -11.25
C ALA A 208 8.01 -12.27 -10.47
N THR A 209 7.66 -11.75 -9.28
CA THR A 209 6.65 -12.38 -8.43
C THR A 209 5.54 -11.38 -8.04
N PRO A 210 4.57 -11.14 -8.94
CA PRO A 210 3.37 -10.40 -8.62
C PRO A 210 2.42 -11.23 -7.74
N MET A 211 1.79 -10.56 -6.75
CA MET A 211 0.89 -11.17 -5.79
C MET A 211 -0.39 -10.33 -5.68
N VAL A 212 -1.52 -10.89 -6.09
CA VAL A 212 -2.82 -10.23 -5.98
C VAL A 212 -3.31 -10.27 -4.54
N VAL A 213 -3.81 -9.16 -4.04
CA VAL A 213 -4.49 -9.04 -2.74
C VAL A 213 -5.95 -8.66 -3.01
N GLY A 214 -6.86 -9.15 -2.16
CA GLY A 214 -8.29 -8.81 -2.33
C GLY A 214 -8.97 -9.52 -3.50
N ALA A 215 -10.04 -8.92 -4.03
CA ALA A 215 -10.96 -9.56 -4.96
C ALA A 215 -11.48 -8.62 -6.06
N ASP A 216 -10.64 -7.68 -6.53
CA ASP A 216 -11.00 -6.86 -7.71
C ASP A 216 -11.17 -7.75 -8.94
N PRO A 217 -12.36 -7.76 -9.60
CA PRO A 217 -12.64 -8.71 -10.68
C PRO A 217 -11.70 -8.54 -11.87
N GLU A 218 -11.40 -7.31 -12.28
CA GLU A 218 -10.56 -7.04 -13.46
C GLU A 218 -9.11 -7.47 -13.20
N LEU A 219 -8.60 -7.22 -11.97
CA LEU A 219 -7.28 -7.68 -11.57
C LEU A 219 -7.22 -9.21 -11.49
N LEU A 220 -8.26 -9.86 -10.96
CA LEU A 220 -8.31 -11.34 -10.88
C LEU A 220 -8.32 -11.97 -12.26
N ASP A 221 -9.12 -11.48 -13.20
CA ASP A 221 -9.15 -11.97 -14.57
C ASP A 221 -7.79 -11.81 -15.26
N TYR A 222 -7.16 -10.65 -15.08
CA TYR A 222 -5.81 -10.41 -15.58
C TYR A 222 -4.80 -11.40 -14.96
N ALA A 223 -4.85 -11.57 -13.64
CA ALA A 223 -3.95 -12.46 -12.91
C ALA A 223 -4.08 -13.92 -13.33
N ILE A 224 -5.31 -14.41 -13.53
CA ILE A 224 -5.57 -15.77 -14.04
C ILE A 224 -4.91 -15.95 -15.41
N SER A 225 -5.09 -14.98 -16.32
CA SER A 225 -4.51 -15.04 -17.67
C SER A 225 -2.97 -15.07 -17.68
N ARG A 226 -2.33 -14.61 -16.60
CA ARG A 226 -0.88 -14.52 -16.44
C ARG A 226 -0.30 -15.57 -15.48
N GLY A 227 -1.12 -16.39 -14.87
CA GLY A 227 -0.69 -17.37 -13.87
C GLY A 227 -0.18 -16.71 -12.57
N TRP A 228 -0.65 -15.50 -12.24
CA TRP A 228 -0.27 -14.82 -11.01
C TRP A 228 -0.92 -15.47 -9.80
N ARG A 229 -0.25 -15.36 -8.66
CA ARG A 229 -0.74 -15.93 -7.40
C ARG A 229 -1.55 -14.90 -6.63
N GLN A 230 -2.57 -15.37 -5.91
CA GLN A 230 -3.33 -14.56 -4.97
C GLN A 230 -2.84 -14.84 -3.54
N LEU A 231 -2.62 -13.78 -2.78
CA LEU A 231 -2.38 -13.85 -1.34
C LEU A 231 -3.71 -14.16 -0.65
N ARG A 232 -3.82 -15.36 -0.07
CA ARG A 232 -5.03 -15.73 0.66
C ARG A 232 -5.03 -15.07 2.03
N GLU A 233 -6.13 -14.41 2.39
CA GLU A 233 -6.38 -14.07 3.77
C GLU A 233 -6.84 -15.34 4.48
N ASP A 234 -6.23 -15.65 5.63
CA ASP A 234 -6.78 -16.69 6.49
C ASP A 234 -8.21 -16.28 6.88
N PRO A 235 -9.18 -17.21 6.83
CA PRO A 235 -10.49 -16.93 7.38
C PRO A 235 -10.27 -16.46 8.81
N ARG A 236 -10.94 -15.35 9.20
CA ARG A 236 -10.83 -14.81 10.56
C ARG A 236 -11.00 -15.99 11.54
N PRO A 237 -10.14 -16.15 12.55
CA PRO A 237 -10.49 -17.00 13.65
C PRO A 237 -11.84 -16.47 14.16
N ASP A 238 -12.84 -17.32 14.14
CA ASP A 238 -14.19 -17.00 14.61
C ASP A 238 -14.10 -16.15 15.87
N GLY A 239 -14.85 -15.03 15.88
CA GLY A 239 -14.95 -14.18 17.07
C GLY A 239 -15.26 -15.04 18.29
N PRO A 240 -15.05 -14.57 19.54
CA PRO A 240 -15.09 -15.40 20.72
C PRO A 240 -16.34 -16.29 20.66
N ARG A 241 -16.11 -17.62 20.68
CA ARG A 241 -17.19 -18.60 20.73
C ARG A 241 -18.10 -18.19 21.88
N GLN A 242 -19.33 -17.77 21.58
CA GLN A 242 -20.34 -17.65 22.58
C GLN A 242 -20.42 -19.03 23.25
N VAL A 243 -19.91 -19.10 24.47
CA VAL A 243 -20.08 -20.27 25.33
C VAL A 243 -21.58 -20.42 25.48
N ALA A 244 -22.13 -21.41 24.79
CA ALA A 244 -23.54 -21.76 24.90
C ALA A 244 -23.85 -21.91 26.38
N GLY A 245 -24.71 -21.03 26.90
CA GLY A 245 -25.13 -21.01 28.29
C GLY A 245 -25.61 -22.38 28.71
N GLY A 246 -24.93 -22.93 29.71
CA GLY A 246 -25.30 -24.20 30.31
C GLY A 246 -26.76 -24.14 30.72
N ARG A 247 -27.58 -25.06 30.22
CA ARG A 247 -28.93 -25.32 30.69
C ARG A 247 -28.83 -25.66 32.17
N ARG A 248 -29.44 -24.84 33.03
CA ARG A 248 -29.73 -25.23 34.43
C ARG A 248 -30.58 -26.50 34.42
N PRO A 249 -30.24 -27.50 35.23
CA PRO A 249 -31.14 -28.66 35.43
C PRO A 249 -32.40 -28.21 36.16
N PRO A 250 -33.57 -28.86 35.92
CA PRO A 250 -34.81 -28.51 36.57
C PRO A 250 -34.75 -28.87 38.06
N GLU A 251 -35.15 -27.93 38.92
CA GLU A 251 -35.32 -28.15 40.36
C GLU A 251 -36.38 -29.24 40.61
N GLY A 252 -35.96 -30.33 41.22
CA GLY A 252 -36.83 -31.39 41.67
C GLY A 252 -37.74 -30.93 42.82
N LYS A 253 -39.06 -31.09 42.63
CA LYS A 253 -40.05 -31.03 43.70
C LYS A 253 -39.74 -32.16 44.66
N ARG A 254 -39.52 -31.84 45.91
CA ARG A 254 -39.65 -32.82 47.04
C ARG A 254 -41.04 -32.75 47.66
N PRO A 255 -41.51 -33.88 48.26
CA PRO A 255 -42.86 -34.09 48.70
C PRO A 255 -43.27 -33.28 49.93
#